data_7b7c194407b4e90820b41c761acd52b0
#
_entry.id   7b7c194407b4e90820b41c761acd52b0
#
_cell.length_a   1.000
_cell.length_b   1.000
_cell.length_c   1.000
_cell.angle_alpha   90.00
_cell.angle_beta   90.00
_cell.angle_gamma   90.00
#
_symmetry.space_group_name_H-M   'P 1'
#
loop_
_entity.id
_entity.type
_entity.pdbx_description
1 polymer ?
#
loop_
_entity_poly.entity_id
_entity_poly.type
_entity_poly.pdbx_seq_one_letter_code
_entity_poly.pdbx_strand_id
1 'polypeptide(L)'
;MPDRHCGACTLCCKLLPVRELAKEANAKCRHQSSKGCDIYRRPGFPASCELWSCRWLVSDDTADMLRHDRAGYVLDLVPDLMRLSNTDSGEAQEIEVVQVWVEGSRAALVFDKKLRRYAERQAERGAALLLRFADGSAMAMFAPALSSDSEWHVIESGDPRMRKVETLTGSRLLDHLKAAESG
;
A
#
# COMPACT_ATOMS: atom_id res chain seq x y z
N MET A 1 -17.94 -6.11 7.72
CA MET A 1 -16.73 -5.28 7.93
C MET A 1 -16.12 -5.62 9.28
N PRO A 2 -14.79 -5.75 9.38
CA PRO A 2 -14.16 -6.06 10.66
C PRO A 2 -14.43 -4.96 11.69
N ASP A 3 -14.73 -5.34 12.92
CA ASP A 3 -14.85 -4.39 14.04
C ASP A 3 -13.46 -3.93 14.51
N ARG A 4 -12.83 -3.08 13.71
CA ARG A 4 -11.49 -2.56 13.94
C ARG A 4 -11.50 -1.04 14.01
N HIS A 5 -10.69 -0.49 14.90
CA HIS A 5 -10.59 0.94 15.10
C HIS A 5 -9.15 1.40 14.96
N CYS A 6 -8.96 2.54 14.32
CA CYS A 6 -7.67 3.22 14.21
C CYS A 6 -7.08 3.53 15.60
N GLY A 7 -7.93 4.02 16.52
CA GLY A 7 -7.54 4.34 17.89
C GLY A 7 -6.33 5.27 17.92
N ALA A 8 -5.32 4.93 18.72
CA ALA A 8 -4.08 5.69 18.84
C ALA A 8 -3.05 5.38 17.73
N CYS A 9 -3.39 4.52 16.75
CA CYS A 9 -2.50 4.25 15.63
C CYS A 9 -2.36 5.50 14.76
N THR A 10 -1.13 5.94 14.55
CA THR A 10 -0.79 7.12 13.74
C THR A 10 0.26 6.83 12.70
N LEU A 11 0.50 5.56 12.38
CA LEU A 11 1.59 5.18 11.48
C LEU A 11 1.39 5.74 10.06
N CYS A 12 0.16 5.78 9.54
CA CYS A 12 -0.16 6.43 8.28
C CYS A 12 0.18 7.94 8.30
N CYS A 13 -0.03 8.63 9.44
CA CYS A 13 0.35 10.03 9.62
C CYS A 13 1.87 10.25 9.58
N LYS A 14 2.67 9.21 9.77
CA LYS A 14 4.12 9.26 9.64
C LYS A 14 4.56 8.89 8.23
N LEU A 15 4.06 7.80 7.69
CA LEU A 15 4.61 7.20 6.48
C LEU A 15 4.08 7.79 5.18
N LEU A 16 2.76 8.06 5.08
CA LEU A 16 2.17 8.48 3.82
C LEU A 16 2.33 9.98 3.57
N PRO A 17 2.52 10.40 2.30
CA PRO A 17 2.49 11.82 1.96
C PRO A 17 1.08 12.39 2.06
N VAL A 18 0.95 13.69 2.38
CA VAL A 18 -0.33 14.42 2.40
C VAL A 18 -0.13 15.76 1.72
N ARG A 19 -0.55 15.87 0.46
CA ARG A 19 -0.30 17.05 -0.39
C ARG A 19 -0.88 18.33 0.19
N GLU A 20 -2.10 18.29 0.72
CA GLU A 20 -2.80 19.47 1.29
C GLU A 20 -2.08 20.04 2.51
N LEU A 21 -1.24 19.26 3.16
CA LEU A 21 -0.41 19.68 4.30
C LEU A 21 1.04 19.94 3.93
N ALA A 22 1.40 19.83 2.63
CA ALA A 22 2.79 19.81 2.17
C ALA A 22 3.66 18.81 2.95
N LYS A 23 3.06 17.67 3.33
CA LYS A 23 3.73 16.62 4.09
C LYS A 23 4.31 15.59 3.14
N GLU A 24 5.61 15.42 3.19
CA GLU A 24 6.31 14.39 2.43
C GLU A 24 6.11 12.99 3.05
N ALA A 25 6.37 11.96 2.24
CA ALA A 25 6.44 10.59 2.74
C ALA A 25 7.52 10.47 3.81
N ASN A 26 7.31 9.57 4.78
CA ASN A 26 8.22 9.32 5.91
C ASN A 26 8.46 10.52 6.85
N ALA A 27 7.74 11.63 6.66
CA ALA A 27 7.76 12.77 7.55
C ALA A 27 6.60 12.71 8.54
N LYS A 28 6.84 13.09 9.80
CA LYS A 28 5.78 13.16 10.81
C LYS A 28 4.77 14.26 10.46
N CYS A 29 3.48 13.93 10.49
CA CYS A 29 2.43 14.92 10.34
C CYS A 29 2.41 15.90 11.53
N ARG A 30 2.25 17.20 11.26
CA ARG A 30 2.16 18.24 12.31
C ARG A 30 0.95 18.08 13.24
N HIS A 31 -0.09 17.35 12.78
CA HIS A 31 -1.31 17.08 13.55
C HIS A 31 -1.30 15.69 14.22
N GLN A 32 -0.15 15.00 14.18
CA GLN A 32 0.00 13.70 14.83
C GLN A 32 0.37 13.88 16.30
N SER A 33 -0.43 13.31 17.18
CA SER A 33 -0.18 13.25 18.63
C SER A 33 -0.11 11.80 19.13
N SER A 34 0.18 11.62 20.41
CA SER A 34 0.15 10.31 21.08
C SER A 34 -1.26 9.70 21.17
N LYS A 35 -2.28 10.52 20.95
CA LYS A 35 -3.70 10.09 21.02
C LYS A 35 -4.33 9.88 19.65
N GLY A 36 -3.60 10.12 18.56
CA GLY A 36 -4.09 10.05 17.21
C GLY A 36 -3.91 11.34 16.42
N CYS A 37 -4.83 11.62 15.51
CA CYS A 37 -4.85 12.84 14.72
C CYS A 37 -5.66 13.93 15.44
N ASP A 38 -5.03 15.06 15.77
CA ASP A 38 -5.67 16.14 16.54
C ASP A 38 -6.80 16.85 15.77
N ILE A 39 -6.79 16.77 14.43
CA ILE A 39 -7.81 17.35 13.57
C ILE A 39 -8.73 16.31 12.91
N TYR A 40 -8.74 15.06 13.41
CA TYR A 40 -9.54 13.99 12.83
C TYR A 40 -11.02 14.38 12.76
N ARG A 41 -11.57 14.40 11.51
CA ARG A 41 -12.96 14.81 11.21
C ARG A 41 -13.34 16.22 11.73
N ARG A 42 -12.35 17.12 11.87
CA ARG A 42 -12.56 18.53 12.26
C ARG A 42 -12.28 19.45 11.08
N PRO A 43 -12.65 20.76 11.16
CA PRO A 43 -12.27 21.75 10.15
C PRO A 43 -10.76 21.73 9.89
N GLY A 44 -10.37 21.68 8.62
CA GLY A 44 -8.97 21.57 8.20
C GLY A 44 -8.44 20.13 8.09
N PHE A 45 -9.28 19.11 8.34
CA PHE A 45 -8.92 17.72 8.05
C PHE A 45 -8.79 17.54 6.53
N PRO A 46 -7.64 17.04 6.02
CA PRO A 46 -7.42 16.89 4.58
C PRO A 46 -8.40 15.91 3.93
N ALA A 47 -8.89 16.27 2.76
CA ALA A 47 -9.79 15.40 2.00
C ALA A 47 -9.11 14.05 1.65
N SER A 48 -7.81 14.07 1.34
CA SER A 48 -7.05 12.83 1.12
C SER A 48 -7.03 11.91 2.35
N CYS A 49 -6.97 12.49 3.57
CA CYS A 49 -7.02 11.70 4.80
C CYS A 49 -8.45 11.22 5.13
N GLU A 50 -9.47 11.91 4.65
CA GLU A 50 -10.88 11.53 4.83
C GLU A 50 -11.27 10.36 3.92
N LEU A 51 -10.83 10.41 2.68
CA LEU A 51 -11.13 9.39 1.66
C LEU A 51 -10.26 8.14 1.80
N TRP A 52 -9.07 8.27 2.40
CA TRP A 52 -8.15 7.16 2.52
C TRP A 52 -8.36 6.37 3.82
N SER A 53 -8.29 5.07 3.69
CA SER A 53 -8.23 4.14 4.82
C SER A 53 -7.14 3.11 4.60
N CYS A 54 -6.54 2.61 5.67
CA CYS A 54 -5.62 1.50 5.54
C CYS A 54 -6.40 0.17 5.36
N ARG A 55 -5.84 -0.73 4.57
CA ARG A 55 -6.47 -2.03 4.27
C ARG A 55 -6.76 -2.85 5.53
N TRP A 56 -5.88 -2.79 6.54
CA TRP A 56 -6.12 -3.46 7.82
C TRP A 56 -7.43 -3.03 8.49
N LEU A 57 -7.82 -1.77 8.35
CA LEU A 57 -9.02 -1.23 9.00
C LEU A 57 -10.31 -1.72 8.35
N VAL A 58 -10.32 -1.91 7.03
CA VAL A 58 -11.54 -2.06 6.23
C VAL A 58 -11.65 -3.40 5.50
N SER A 59 -10.57 -4.19 5.40
CA SER A 59 -10.56 -5.43 4.63
C SER A 59 -10.41 -6.67 5.51
N ASP A 60 -11.23 -7.69 5.23
CA ASP A 60 -11.20 -8.97 5.94
C ASP A 60 -9.99 -9.82 5.54
N ASP A 61 -9.36 -9.56 4.39
CA ASP A 61 -8.18 -10.28 3.91
C ASP A 61 -6.93 -10.05 4.78
N THR A 62 -7.00 -9.09 5.70
CA THR A 62 -5.96 -8.77 6.69
C THR A 62 -6.33 -9.23 8.13
N ALA A 63 -7.29 -10.17 8.26
CA ALA A 63 -7.81 -10.59 9.57
C ALA A 63 -6.74 -11.16 10.51
N ASP A 64 -5.74 -11.82 9.97
CA ASP A 64 -4.63 -12.44 10.69
C ASP A 64 -3.46 -11.47 10.97
N MET A 65 -3.52 -10.23 10.47
CA MET A 65 -2.44 -9.25 10.59
C MET A 65 -2.55 -8.40 11.87
N LEU A 66 -1.41 -7.89 12.31
CA LEU A 66 -1.37 -6.96 13.43
C LEU A 66 -1.79 -5.55 12.98
N ARG A 67 -2.31 -4.75 13.93
CA ARG A 67 -2.52 -3.32 13.68
C ARG A 67 -1.20 -2.66 13.28
N HIS A 68 -1.26 -1.72 12.38
CA HIS A 68 -0.10 -1.16 11.69
C HIS A 68 0.98 -0.61 12.62
N ASP A 69 0.61 0.03 13.73
CA ASP A 69 1.56 0.54 14.73
C ASP A 69 2.33 -0.56 15.48
N ARG A 70 1.81 -1.79 15.47
CA ARG A 70 2.50 -2.98 16.00
C ARG A 70 3.22 -3.77 14.93
N ALA A 71 2.75 -3.67 13.69
CA ALA A 71 3.36 -4.34 12.55
C ALA A 71 4.57 -3.57 12.00
N GLY A 72 4.62 -2.24 12.21
CA GLY A 72 5.66 -1.38 11.65
C GLY A 72 5.50 -1.06 10.17
N TYR A 73 4.32 -1.30 9.59
CA TYR A 73 4.01 -0.99 8.20
C TYR A 73 2.53 -0.69 7.99
N VAL A 74 2.23 0.03 6.91
CA VAL A 74 0.86 0.36 6.50
C VAL A 74 0.59 -0.27 5.14
N LEU A 75 -0.47 -1.08 5.07
CA LEU A 75 -1.01 -1.59 3.81
C LEU A 75 -1.93 -0.53 3.20
N ASP A 76 -1.63 -0.10 1.98
CA ASP A 76 -2.49 0.83 1.27
C ASP A 76 -3.79 0.14 0.83
N LEU A 77 -4.91 0.85 0.95
CA LEU A 77 -6.21 0.33 0.50
C LEU A 77 -6.30 0.37 -1.02
N VAL A 78 -5.81 1.44 -1.59
CA VAL A 78 -5.92 1.70 -3.02
C VAL A 78 -4.70 1.11 -3.72
N PRO A 79 -4.87 0.07 -4.56
CA PRO A 79 -3.75 -0.46 -5.32
C PRO A 79 -3.34 0.53 -6.41
N ASP A 80 -2.05 0.55 -6.71
CA ASP A 80 -1.56 1.09 -7.97
C ASP A 80 -1.82 0.08 -9.09
N LEU A 81 -1.83 0.54 -10.33
CA LEU A 81 -1.88 -0.32 -11.51
C LEU A 81 -0.54 -0.29 -12.22
N MET A 82 -0.02 -1.48 -12.50
CA MET A 82 1.09 -1.68 -13.41
C MET A 82 0.55 -2.22 -14.73
N ARG A 83 0.85 -1.53 -15.83
CA ARG A 83 0.51 -1.99 -17.16
C ARG A 83 1.71 -2.72 -17.76
N LEU A 84 1.55 -4.00 -18.02
CA LEU A 84 2.48 -4.81 -18.78
C LEU A 84 2.07 -4.82 -20.23
N SER A 85 3.01 -4.56 -21.14
CA SER A 85 2.79 -4.72 -22.56
C SER A 85 3.65 -5.89 -23.04
N ASN A 86 3.03 -6.87 -23.65
CA ASN A 86 3.76 -7.90 -24.38
C ASN A 86 4.34 -7.24 -25.66
N THR A 87 5.66 -7.28 -25.81
CA THR A 87 6.33 -6.68 -26.97
C THR A 87 6.04 -7.39 -28.27
N ASP A 88 5.68 -8.68 -28.21
CA ASP A 88 5.46 -9.53 -29.38
C ASP A 88 4.01 -9.51 -29.88
N SER A 89 3.03 -9.52 -28.96
CA SER A 89 1.60 -9.50 -29.33
C SER A 89 0.97 -8.11 -29.29
N GLY A 90 1.61 -7.14 -28.64
CA GLY A 90 1.06 -5.79 -28.39
C GLY A 90 -0.08 -5.78 -27.34
N GLU A 91 -0.42 -6.92 -26.75
CA GLU A 91 -1.42 -7.01 -25.70
C GLU A 91 -0.92 -6.35 -24.41
N ALA A 92 -1.82 -5.59 -23.75
CA ALA A 92 -1.54 -4.98 -22.48
C ALA A 92 -2.38 -5.64 -21.37
N GLN A 93 -1.71 -6.06 -20.31
CA GLN A 93 -2.35 -6.56 -19.09
C GLN A 93 -2.15 -5.55 -17.96
N GLU A 94 -3.21 -5.23 -17.23
CA GLU A 94 -3.12 -4.45 -16.01
C GLU A 94 -3.02 -5.37 -14.80
N ILE A 95 -2.03 -5.11 -13.94
CA ILE A 95 -1.80 -5.86 -12.70
C ILE A 95 -1.89 -4.88 -11.53
N GLU A 96 -2.69 -5.22 -10.54
CA GLU A 96 -2.76 -4.46 -9.30
C GLU A 96 -1.46 -4.57 -8.51
N VAL A 97 -1.03 -3.45 -7.92
CA VAL A 97 0.14 -3.40 -7.04
C VAL A 97 -0.29 -2.87 -5.69
N VAL A 98 -0.36 -3.76 -4.71
CA VAL A 98 -0.64 -3.36 -3.33
C VAL A 98 0.61 -2.74 -2.71
N GLN A 99 0.54 -1.47 -2.34
CA GLN A 99 1.65 -0.78 -1.70
C GLN A 99 1.67 -1.01 -0.19
N VAL A 100 2.87 -1.22 0.34
CA VAL A 100 3.16 -1.36 1.77
C VAL A 100 4.21 -0.33 2.16
N TRP A 101 3.84 0.62 2.99
CA TRP A 101 4.72 1.65 3.51
C TRP A 101 5.34 1.19 4.82
N VAL A 102 6.66 1.13 4.89
CA VAL A 102 7.40 0.49 5.97
C VAL A 102 8.15 1.51 6.81
N GLU A 103 7.94 1.46 8.14
CA GLU A 103 8.65 2.31 9.10
C GLU A 103 10.08 1.81 9.37
N GLY A 104 10.27 0.51 9.37
CA GLY A 104 11.51 -0.14 9.75
C GLY A 104 12.45 -0.42 8.59
N SER A 105 13.48 -1.19 8.90
CA SER A 105 14.45 -1.67 7.93
C SER A 105 13.96 -2.93 7.19
N ARG A 106 14.56 -3.17 6.02
CA ARG A 106 14.35 -4.37 5.22
C ARG A 106 14.49 -5.67 6.03
N ALA A 107 15.51 -5.75 6.89
CA ALA A 107 15.81 -6.95 7.67
C ALA A 107 14.67 -7.35 8.62
N ALA A 108 13.95 -6.41 9.19
CA ALA A 108 12.84 -6.70 10.11
C ALA A 108 11.64 -7.34 9.43
N LEU A 109 11.40 -7.01 8.16
CA LEU A 109 10.21 -7.47 7.43
C LEU A 109 10.38 -8.79 6.68
N VAL A 110 11.59 -9.13 6.24
CA VAL A 110 11.87 -10.39 5.53
C VAL A 110 11.41 -11.61 6.33
N PHE A 111 11.42 -11.50 7.66
CA PHE A 111 10.99 -12.55 8.58
C PHE A 111 9.53 -12.45 9.04
N ASP A 112 8.77 -11.42 8.60
CA ASP A 112 7.34 -11.31 8.94
C ASP A 112 6.53 -12.34 8.14
N LYS A 113 6.25 -13.49 8.80
CA LYS A 113 5.49 -14.59 8.21
C LYS A 113 4.05 -14.20 7.84
N LYS A 114 3.46 -13.19 8.49
CA LYS A 114 2.10 -12.75 8.20
C LYS A 114 2.07 -11.88 6.95
N LEU A 115 3.02 -10.96 6.84
CA LEU A 115 3.19 -10.14 5.64
C LEU A 115 3.54 -11.02 4.43
N ARG A 116 4.44 -12.01 4.60
CA ARG A 116 4.77 -12.95 3.53
C ARG A 116 3.55 -13.72 3.03
N ARG A 117 2.77 -14.34 3.94
CA ARG A 117 1.53 -15.03 3.57
C ARG A 117 0.51 -14.12 2.90
N TYR A 118 0.43 -12.88 3.36
CA TYR A 118 -0.41 -11.89 2.71
C TYR A 118 0.06 -11.60 1.28
N ALA A 119 1.36 -11.41 1.07
CA ALA A 119 1.95 -11.19 -0.26
C ALA A 119 1.71 -12.37 -1.20
N GLU A 120 1.90 -13.60 -0.72
CA GLU A 120 1.63 -14.83 -1.46
C GLU A 120 0.15 -14.90 -1.91
N ARG A 121 -0.80 -14.61 -1.01
CA ARG A 121 -2.24 -14.54 -1.36
C ARG A 121 -2.55 -13.47 -2.41
N GLN A 122 -1.89 -12.31 -2.37
CA GLN A 122 -2.08 -11.28 -3.39
C GLN A 122 -1.48 -11.73 -4.73
N ALA A 123 -0.30 -12.34 -4.72
CA ALA A 123 0.32 -12.89 -5.92
C ALA A 123 -0.54 -13.97 -6.58
N GLU A 124 -1.13 -14.89 -5.80
CA GLU A 124 -2.07 -15.91 -6.28
C GLU A 124 -3.32 -15.31 -6.96
N ARG A 125 -3.74 -14.12 -6.53
CA ARG A 125 -4.85 -13.36 -7.13
C ARG A 125 -4.43 -12.53 -8.35
N GLY A 126 -3.17 -12.59 -8.74
CA GLY A 126 -2.64 -11.84 -9.86
C GLY A 126 -2.16 -10.44 -9.53
N ALA A 127 -2.14 -10.05 -8.26
CA ALA A 127 -1.61 -8.76 -7.82
C ALA A 127 -0.13 -8.88 -7.41
N ALA A 128 0.63 -7.77 -7.51
CA ALA A 128 1.96 -7.65 -6.91
C ALA A 128 1.88 -6.93 -5.57
N LEU A 129 2.83 -7.19 -4.68
CA LEU A 129 3.00 -6.46 -3.43
C LEU A 129 4.32 -5.68 -3.46
N LEU A 130 4.28 -4.38 -3.21
CA LEU A 130 5.46 -3.50 -3.23
C LEU A 130 5.71 -2.92 -1.83
N LEU A 131 6.84 -3.29 -1.22
CA LEU A 131 7.34 -2.71 0.03
C LEU A 131 8.15 -1.46 -0.28
N ARG A 132 7.79 -0.33 0.33
CA ARG A 132 8.51 0.94 0.24
C ARG A 132 9.13 1.27 1.59
N PHE A 133 10.44 1.38 1.63
CA PHE A 133 11.19 1.69 2.85
C PHE A 133 11.48 3.19 2.97
N ALA A 134 11.72 3.63 4.20
CA ALA A 134 12.00 5.03 4.49
C ALA A 134 13.29 5.57 3.85
N ASP A 135 14.25 4.69 3.57
CA ASP A 135 15.51 5.00 2.89
C ASP A 135 15.38 5.10 1.36
N GLY A 136 14.17 4.97 0.83
CA GLY A 136 13.89 5.00 -0.62
C GLY A 136 14.10 3.67 -1.33
N SER A 137 14.61 2.66 -0.64
CA SER A 137 14.70 1.31 -1.22
C SER A 137 13.32 0.66 -1.31
N ALA A 138 13.19 -0.35 -2.17
CA ALA A 138 11.95 -1.10 -2.32
C ALA A 138 12.20 -2.60 -2.52
N MET A 139 11.19 -3.42 -2.20
CA MET A 139 11.15 -4.83 -2.55
C MET A 139 9.75 -5.17 -3.07
N ALA A 140 9.65 -6.13 -3.97
CA ALA A 140 8.36 -6.61 -4.46
C ALA A 140 8.28 -8.14 -4.44
N MET A 141 7.07 -8.63 -4.23
CA MET A 141 6.67 -9.99 -4.60
C MET A 141 5.72 -9.85 -5.79
N PHE A 142 6.04 -10.53 -6.87
CA PHE A 142 5.31 -10.39 -8.12
C PHE A 142 4.25 -11.46 -8.28
N ALA A 143 3.20 -11.15 -9.01
CA ALA A 143 2.26 -12.14 -9.51
C ALA A 143 2.96 -13.14 -10.45
N PRO A 144 2.46 -14.39 -10.57
CA PRO A 144 3.06 -15.43 -11.41
C PRO A 144 3.29 -15.04 -12.88
N ALA A 145 2.49 -14.13 -13.41
CA ALA A 145 2.68 -13.57 -14.75
C ALA A 145 4.00 -12.79 -14.91
N LEU A 146 4.62 -12.35 -13.81
CA LEU A 146 5.86 -11.57 -13.79
C LEU A 146 7.05 -12.34 -13.22
N SER A 147 6.81 -13.22 -12.26
CA SER A 147 7.83 -14.08 -11.65
C SER A 147 7.18 -15.30 -11.04
N SER A 148 7.73 -16.49 -11.32
CA SER A 148 7.18 -17.78 -10.87
C SER A 148 7.73 -18.26 -9.53
N ASP A 149 8.66 -17.53 -8.91
CA ASP A 149 9.40 -18.00 -7.74
C ASP A 149 8.75 -17.67 -6.40
N SER A 150 7.75 -16.79 -6.36
CA SER A 150 7.09 -16.30 -5.13
C SER A 150 8.08 -15.77 -4.07
N GLU A 151 9.19 -15.20 -4.53
CA GLU A 151 10.23 -14.64 -3.67
C GLU A 151 10.21 -13.09 -3.66
N TRP A 152 10.87 -12.53 -2.64
CA TRP A 152 11.06 -11.09 -2.54
C TRP A 152 12.20 -10.62 -3.47
N HIS A 153 11.87 -9.76 -4.42
CA HIS A 153 12.83 -9.14 -5.32
C HIS A 153 13.19 -7.73 -4.84
N VAL A 154 14.47 -7.43 -4.79
CA VAL A 154 14.94 -6.05 -4.60
C VAL A 154 14.60 -5.25 -5.86
N ILE A 155 13.99 -4.09 -5.68
CA ILE A 155 13.64 -3.18 -6.76
C ILE A 155 14.68 -2.07 -6.79
N GLU A 156 15.43 -2.02 -7.86
CA GLU A 156 16.38 -0.96 -8.11
C GLU A 156 15.74 0.21 -8.85
N SER A 157 16.36 1.39 -8.76
CA SER A 157 15.90 2.54 -9.52
C SER A 157 15.95 2.24 -11.01
N GLY A 158 14.82 2.36 -11.69
CA GLY A 158 14.69 2.08 -13.11
C GLY A 158 14.44 0.61 -13.47
N ASP A 159 14.10 -0.25 -12.49
CA ASP A 159 13.69 -1.63 -12.78
C ASP A 159 12.60 -1.63 -13.86
N PRO A 160 12.79 -2.35 -14.98
CA PRO A 160 11.86 -2.34 -16.11
C PRO A 160 10.48 -2.86 -15.74
N ARG A 161 10.36 -3.74 -14.75
CA ARG A 161 9.08 -4.27 -14.24
C ARG A 161 8.26 -3.19 -13.56
N MET A 162 8.92 -2.14 -13.00
CA MET A 162 8.30 -1.05 -12.24
C MET A 162 8.15 0.25 -13.03
N ARG A 163 8.63 0.32 -14.28
CA ARG A 163 8.61 1.57 -15.10
C ARG A 163 7.22 2.12 -15.37
N LYS A 164 6.18 1.30 -15.20
CA LYS A 164 4.81 1.65 -15.56
C LYS A 164 3.83 1.58 -14.39
N VAL A 165 4.32 1.73 -13.16
CA VAL A 165 3.45 1.87 -11.99
C VAL A 165 2.75 3.22 -12.07
N GLU A 166 1.44 3.20 -12.25
CA GLU A 166 0.58 4.38 -12.25
C GLU A 166 -0.22 4.42 -10.95
N THR A 167 -0.18 5.55 -10.26
CA THR A 167 -1.07 5.78 -9.13
C THR A 167 -2.47 6.09 -9.65
N LEU A 168 -3.48 5.38 -9.16
CA LEU A 168 -4.87 5.69 -9.47
C LEU A 168 -5.27 7.03 -8.89
N THR A 169 -5.71 7.95 -9.75
CA THR A 169 -6.17 9.29 -9.35
C THR A 169 -7.48 9.65 -10.04
N GLY A 170 -8.26 10.53 -9.41
CA GLY A 170 -9.47 11.10 -10.01
C GLY A 170 -10.53 10.05 -10.38
N SER A 171 -11.02 10.10 -11.62
CA SER A 171 -12.09 9.23 -12.11
C SER A 171 -11.71 7.74 -12.10
N ARG A 172 -10.47 7.40 -12.44
CA ARG A 172 -10.01 6.01 -12.45
C ARG A 172 -10.03 5.40 -11.04
N LEU A 173 -9.68 6.17 -10.01
CA LEU A 173 -9.81 5.74 -8.61
C LEU A 173 -11.27 5.46 -8.26
N LEU A 174 -12.19 6.32 -8.64
CA LEU A 174 -13.63 6.14 -8.38
C LEU A 174 -14.19 4.91 -9.11
N ASP A 175 -13.77 4.68 -10.34
CA ASP A 175 -14.21 3.52 -11.13
C ASP A 175 -13.67 2.22 -10.53
N HIS A 176 -12.43 2.21 -10.08
CA HIS A 176 -11.83 1.06 -9.39
C HIS A 176 -12.55 0.74 -8.07
N LEU A 177 -12.84 1.75 -7.25
CA LEU A 177 -13.58 1.58 -5.99
C LEU A 177 -15.00 1.05 -6.21
N LYS A 178 -15.72 1.53 -7.25
CA LYS A 178 -17.05 1.02 -7.62
C LYS A 178 -17.02 -0.44 -8.08
N ALA A 179 -16.01 -0.82 -8.86
CA ALA A 179 -15.85 -2.20 -9.30
C ALA A 179 -15.60 -3.15 -8.13
N ALA A 180 -14.82 -2.72 -7.13
CA ALA A 180 -14.54 -3.50 -5.92
C ALA A 180 -15.76 -3.67 -4.99
N GLU A 181 -16.73 -2.74 -5.04
CA GLU A 181 -18.00 -2.85 -4.29
C GLU A 181 -19.03 -3.76 -4.96
N SER A 182 -18.84 -4.09 -6.24
CA SER A 182 -19.79 -4.84 -7.06
C SER A 182 -19.47 -6.33 -7.21
N GLY A 183 -18.36 -6.81 -6.66
CA GLY A 183 -17.86 -8.19 -6.68
C GLY A 183 -17.78 -8.79 -5.27
#